data_6f6d20342c2a9c21d574ee88111a17de
#
_entry.id   6f6d20342c2a9c21d574ee88111a17de
#
_cell.length_a   1.000
_cell.length_b   1.000
_cell.length_c   1.000
_cell.angle_alpha   90.00
_cell.angle_beta   90.00
_cell.angle_gamma   90.00
#
_symmetry.space_group_name_H-M   'P 1'
#
loop_
_entity.id
_entity.type
_entity.pdbx_description
1 polymer ?
#
loop_
_entity_poly.entity_id
_entity_poly.type
_entity_poly.pdbx_seq_one_letter_code
_entity_poly.pdbx_strand_id
1 'polypeptide(L)'
;MQLSSFEYQGKRCIGVRKNNKFVVIESATMKQLIAMGDKGLDMANKVLKNSSHATVVGFDSIRWLPPITNPGKICGVAMNNSASNERKISAPDHPAFFLKPASCLIGHKEPILIRSYYGSAHPEPELAIVIGKKTRDVDATNAMENIFGYTIFNDVTGNGMRSDDLFHYWALYSKDNDPESLERREQHLSYAARYKGTDTFGCVGPWLVTSDEIEDPDNLNVTCSIGGESIAEDSTRYYNFKICEVISYLSQYQTLNPGDIISCGTAFKPSPGRKSIHHANFQKINGPVEISIDGLGTLINPIIIEDKPIGNWRLTK
;
A
#
# COMPACT_ATOMS: atom_id res chain seq x y z
N MET A 1 8.40 -16.62 -7.38
CA MET A 1 7.95 -17.40 -6.20
C MET A 1 7.10 -16.53 -5.29
N GLN A 2 6.32 -17.13 -4.33
CA GLN A 2 5.45 -16.39 -3.42
C GLN A 2 5.96 -16.56 -1.97
N LEU A 3 6.26 -15.45 -1.32
CA LEU A 3 6.89 -15.38 0.01
C LEU A 3 5.96 -14.64 0.98
N SER A 4 5.84 -15.12 2.22
CA SER A 4 5.04 -14.41 3.24
C SER A 4 5.71 -14.45 4.61
N SER A 5 5.33 -13.47 5.44
CA SER A 5 5.63 -13.47 6.87
C SER A 5 4.38 -13.88 7.63
N PHE A 6 4.54 -14.63 8.68
CA PHE A 6 3.43 -15.12 9.52
C PHE A 6 3.92 -15.46 10.92
N GLU A 7 2.97 -15.62 11.83
CA GLU A 7 3.24 -16.15 13.16
C GLU A 7 2.74 -17.59 13.24
N TYR A 8 3.60 -18.47 13.71
CA TYR A 8 3.30 -19.88 13.93
C TYR A 8 3.83 -20.29 15.31
N GLN A 9 2.98 -20.86 16.16
CA GLN A 9 3.32 -21.25 17.54
C GLN A 9 4.02 -20.14 18.34
N GLY A 10 3.54 -18.88 18.22
CA GLY A 10 4.08 -17.71 18.91
C GLY A 10 5.41 -17.19 18.37
N LYS A 11 5.92 -17.75 17.28
CA LYS A 11 7.17 -17.30 16.61
C LYS A 11 6.87 -16.65 15.29
N ARG A 12 7.56 -15.53 15.00
CA ARG A 12 7.55 -14.91 13.67
C ARG A 12 8.40 -15.72 12.72
N CYS A 13 7.80 -16.13 11.62
CA CYS A 13 8.41 -16.94 10.57
C CYS A 13 8.26 -16.24 9.22
N ILE A 14 9.11 -16.62 8.28
CA ILE A 14 8.89 -16.38 6.85
C ILE A 14 8.83 -17.73 6.14
N GLY A 15 8.16 -17.78 5.00
CA GLY A 15 8.08 -19.01 4.23
C GLY A 15 7.81 -18.77 2.76
N VAL A 16 8.16 -19.78 1.97
CA VAL A 16 7.84 -19.86 0.55
C VAL A 16 6.60 -20.72 0.36
N ARG A 17 5.66 -20.24 -0.45
CA ARG A 17 4.41 -20.95 -0.73
C ARG A 17 4.64 -22.23 -1.53
N LYS A 18 4.00 -23.30 -1.08
CA LYS A 18 3.85 -24.56 -1.81
C LYS A 18 2.39 -25.01 -1.71
N ASN A 19 1.62 -24.83 -2.77
CA ASN A 19 0.16 -25.03 -2.76
C ASN A 19 -0.53 -24.15 -1.70
N ASN A 20 -1.30 -24.75 -0.77
CA ASN A 20 -1.99 -24.08 0.34
C ASN A 20 -1.19 -24.14 1.65
N LYS A 21 0.12 -24.18 1.58
CA LYS A 21 1.03 -24.27 2.74
C LYS A 21 2.24 -23.36 2.52
N PHE A 22 2.93 -23.02 3.60
CA PHE A 22 4.26 -22.44 3.57
C PHE A 22 5.32 -23.42 4.01
N VAL A 23 6.42 -23.47 3.29
CA VAL A 23 7.66 -24.12 3.74
C VAL A 23 8.46 -23.03 4.46
N VAL A 24 8.72 -23.25 5.75
CA VAL A 24 9.34 -22.23 6.63
C VAL A 24 10.81 -22.05 6.26
N ILE A 25 11.25 -20.79 6.22
CA ILE A 25 12.64 -20.39 6.05
C ILE A 25 13.15 -19.93 7.43
N GLU A 26 13.96 -20.73 8.09
CA GLU A 26 14.32 -20.54 9.52
C GLU A 26 15.44 -19.51 9.76
N SER A 27 16.25 -19.20 8.74
CA SER A 27 17.53 -18.51 8.92
C SER A 27 17.52 -17.02 8.59
N ALA A 28 16.34 -16.41 8.28
CA ALA A 28 16.26 -15.00 7.91
C ALA A 28 14.90 -14.38 8.23
N THR A 29 14.87 -13.06 8.40
CA THR A 29 13.65 -12.26 8.27
C THR A 29 13.41 -11.93 6.78
N MET A 30 12.19 -11.54 6.41
CA MET A 30 11.88 -11.16 5.03
C MET A 30 12.81 -10.04 4.54
N LYS A 31 13.05 -9.02 5.36
CA LYS A 31 13.96 -7.92 5.01
C LYS A 31 15.40 -8.37 4.77
N GLN A 32 15.89 -9.32 5.58
CA GLN A 32 17.20 -9.92 5.36
C GLN A 32 17.24 -10.73 4.06
N LEU A 33 16.21 -11.55 3.80
CA LEU A 33 16.10 -12.32 2.56
C LEU A 33 16.10 -11.39 1.33
N ILE A 34 15.32 -10.32 1.34
CA ILE A 34 15.31 -9.33 0.26
C ILE A 34 16.69 -8.69 0.09
N ALA A 35 17.34 -8.27 1.17
CA ALA A 35 18.66 -7.64 1.12
C ALA A 35 19.78 -8.57 0.61
N MET A 36 19.57 -9.88 0.66
CA MET A 36 20.50 -10.86 0.10
C MET A 36 20.38 -11.00 -1.44
N GLY A 37 19.34 -10.42 -2.05
CA GLY A 37 19.09 -10.51 -3.49
C GLY A 37 19.02 -11.96 -3.97
N ASP A 38 19.77 -12.31 -5.02
CA ASP A 38 19.79 -13.66 -5.63
C ASP A 38 20.10 -14.76 -4.62
N LYS A 39 21.02 -14.50 -3.66
CA LYS A 39 21.32 -15.47 -2.59
C LYS A 39 20.13 -15.77 -1.70
N GLY A 40 19.29 -14.77 -1.44
CA GLY A 40 18.04 -14.94 -0.70
C GLY A 40 17.02 -15.79 -1.47
N LEU A 41 16.88 -15.53 -2.77
CA LEU A 41 16.03 -16.33 -3.66
C LEU A 41 16.53 -17.78 -3.77
N ASP A 42 17.84 -17.97 -3.90
CA ASP A 42 18.44 -19.32 -3.91
C ASP A 42 18.20 -20.08 -2.60
N MET A 43 18.27 -19.38 -1.47
CA MET A 43 17.96 -19.96 -0.16
C MET A 43 16.50 -20.41 -0.10
N ALA A 44 15.56 -19.58 -0.52
CA ALA A 44 14.13 -19.92 -0.57
C ALA A 44 13.87 -21.11 -1.52
N ASN A 45 14.52 -21.13 -2.68
CA ASN A 45 14.44 -22.25 -3.64
C ASN A 45 14.98 -23.57 -3.06
N LYS A 46 16.10 -23.53 -2.33
CA LYS A 46 16.67 -24.73 -1.68
C LYS A 46 15.71 -25.29 -0.64
N VAL A 47 15.09 -24.42 0.18
CA VAL A 47 14.09 -24.83 1.18
C VAL A 47 12.87 -25.45 0.49
N LEU A 48 12.39 -24.86 -0.59
CA LEU A 48 11.24 -25.37 -1.34
C LEU A 48 11.53 -26.76 -1.96
N LYS A 49 12.70 -26.94 -2.54
CA LYS A 49 13.14 -28.24 -3.13
C LYS A 49 13.28 -29.33 -2.06
N ASN A 50 13.79 -28.97 -0.87
CA ASN A 50 14.01 -29.88 0.24
C ASN A 50 12.88 -29.88 1.26
N SER A 51 11.66 -29.58 0.83
CA SER A 51 10.48 -29.39 1.71
C SER A 51 10.10 -30.63 2.55
N SER A 52 10.59 -31.83 2.21
CA SER A 52 10.42 -33.05 3.03
C SER A 52 11.17 -33.01 4.36
N HIS A 53 12.18 -32.17 4.48
CA HIS A 53 13.01 -32.00 5.69
C HIS A 53 12.80 -30.64 6.37
N ALA A 54 11.88 -29.83 5.87
CA ALA A 54 11.59 -28.49 6.39
C ALA A 54 10.23 -28.49 7.15
N THR A 55 10.08 -27.53 8.05
CA THR A 55 8.79 -27.26 8.69
C THR A 55 7.79 -26.74 7.62
N VAL A 56 6.65 -27.44 7.49
CA VAL A 56 5.59 -27.08 6.54
C VAL A 56 4.33 -26.75 7.32
N VAL A 57 3.78 -25.56 7.13
CA VAL A 57 2.62 -25.04 7.87
C VAL A 57 1.45 -24.71 6.94
N GLY A 58 0.24 -25.10 7.33
CA GLY A 58 -0.98 -24.78 6.60
C GLY A 58 -1.42 -23.33 6.83
N PHE A 59 -2.13 -22.75 5.86
CA PHE A 59 -2.65 -21.38 5.95
C PHE A 59 -3.63 -21.15 7.12
N ASP A 60 -4.30 -22.21 7.57
CA ASP A 60 -5.26 -22.13 8.69
C ASP A 60 -4.61 -22.25 10.06
N SER A 61 -3.33 -22.61 10.13
CA SER A 61 -2.57 -22.76 11.37
C SER A 61 -1.67 -21.59 11.71
N ILE A 62 -1.73 -20.51 10.94
CA ILE A 62 -0.88 -19.33 11.10
C ILE A 62 -1.71 -18.07 11.35
N ARG A 63 -1.08 -17.08 11.99
CA ARG A 63 -1.53 -15.69 11.95
C ARG A 63 -0.75 -14.98 10.85
N TRP A 64 -1.45 -14.46 9.87
CA TRP A 64 -0.85 -13.71 8.78
C TRP A 64 -0.24 -12.40 9.27
N LEU A 65 0.95 -12.10 8.82
CA LEU A 65 1.61 -10.82 9.02
C LEU A 65 1.77 -10.11 7.68
N PRO A 66 2.00 -8.79 7.67
CA PRO A 66 2.48 -8.11 6.48
C PRO A 66 3.68 -8.85 5.90
N PRO A 67 3.77 -9.10 4.58
CA PRO A 67 4.95 -9.75 4.00
C PRO A 67 6.26 -9.08 4.42
N ILE A 68 6.27 -7.74 4.50
CA ILE A 68 7.35 -6.96 5.12
C ILE A 68 6.79 -6.30 6.38
N THR A 69 7.19 -6.77 7.55
CA THR A 69 6.66 -6.30 8.84
C THR A 69 7.25 -4.97 9.31
N ASN A 70 8.42 -4.60 8.81
CA ASN A 70 9.15 -3.39 9.21
C ASN A 70 9.86 -2.72 8.02
N PRO A 71 9.12 -2.24 7.02
CA PRO A 71 9.72 -1.47 5.92
C PRO A 71 10.44 -0.24 6.47
N GLY A 72 11.48 0.22 5.76
CA GLY A 72 12.15 1.47 6.09
C GLY A 72 11.24 2.67 5.87
N LYS A 73 10.45 2.62 4.79
CA LYS A 73 9.37 3.55 4.48
C LYS A 73 8.30 2.89 3.64
N ILE A 74 7.12 3.51 3.64
CA ILE A 74 6.00 3.19 2.76
C ILE A 74 5.64 4.49 2.03
N CYS A 75 5.84 4.51 0.73
CA CYS A 75 5.47 5.64 -0.12
C CYS A 75 4.14 5.32 -0.82
N GLY A 76 3.13 6.16 -0.65
CA GLY A 76 1.89 6.08 -1.42
C GLY A 76 1.88 7.13 -2.52
N VAL A 77 1.57 6.73 -3.76
CA VAL A 77 1.48 7.64 -4.91
C VAL A 77 0.04 8.12 -5.06
N ALA A 78 -0.16 9.41 -4.97
CA ALA A 78 -1.49 10.01 -5.01
C ALA A 78 -1.99 10.18 -6.45
N MET A 79 -3.28 9.87 -6.68
CA MET A 79 -4.01 10.18 -7.92
C MET A 79 -3.32 9.69 -9.21
N ASN A 80 -2.66 8.54 -9.14
CA ASN A 80 -1.91 7.97 -10.25
C ASN A 80 -2.78 7.13 -11.21
N ASN A 81 -4.01 7.52 -11.46
CA ASN A 81 -4.84 6.83 -12.44
C ASN A 81 -5.54 7.81 -13.38
N SER A 82 -5.79 7.39 -14.62
CA SER A 82 -6.40 8.22 -15.66
C SER A 82 -7.85 8.61 -15.33
N ALA A 83 -8.56 7.83 -14.53
CA ALA A 83 -9.92 8.16 -14.09
C ALA A 83 -9.98 9.43 -13.24
N SER A 84 -8.88 9.78 -12.56
CA SER A 84 -8.80 11.01 -11.80
C SER A 84 -8.55 12.25 -12.66
N ASN A 85 -8.13 12.10 -13.92
CA ASN A 85 -7.74 13.23 -14.78
C ASN A 85 -8.91 14.17 -15.06
N GLU A 86 -10.11 13.64 -15.31
CA GLU A 86 -11.32 14.44 -15.54
C GLU A 86 -11.75 15.26 -14.31
N ARG A 87 -11.29 14.90 -13.13
CA ARG A 87 -11.61 15.57 -11.86
C ARG A 87 -10.52 16.53 -11.40
N LYS A 88 -9.36 16.56 -12.08
CA LYS A 88 -8.25 17.43 -11.73
C LYS A 88 -8.47 18.80 -12.35
N ILE A 89 -8.57 19.84 -11.53
CA ILE A 89 -8.53 21.23 -11.98
C ILE A 89 -7.09 21.60 -12.33
N SER A 90 -6.14 21.14 -11.51
CA SER A 90 -4.71 21.21 -11.76
C SER A 90 -4.02 20.00 -11.13
N ALA A 91 -2.89 19.62 -11.67
CA ALA A 91 -2.05 18.56 -11.12
C ALA A 91 -0.60 18.81 -11.49
N PRO A 92 0.37 18.34 -10.67
CA PRO A 92 1.76 18.32 -11.10
C PRO A 92 1.95 17.36 -12.26
N ASP A 93 2.94 17.62 -13.10
CA ASP A 93 3.38 16.75 -14.19
C ASP A 93 4.34 15.63 -13.75
N HIS A 94 4.39 15.37 -12.46
CA HIS A 94 5.21 14.36 -11.81
C HIS A 94 4.42 13.62 -10.73
N PRO A 95 4.88 12.42 -10.27
CA PRO A 95 4.23 11.68 -9.19
C PRO A 95 4.18 12.50 -7.89
N ALA A 96 2.98 12.75 -7.36
CA ALA A 96 2.81 13.26 -6.01
C ALA A 96 2.77 12.07 -5.03
N PHE A 97 3.55 12.13 -3.96
CA PHE A 97 3.61 11.02 -3.00
C PHE A 97 3.59 11.48 -1.55
N PHE A 98 3.16 10.59 -0.68
CA PHE A 98 3.14 10.76 0.76
C PHE A 98 3.74 9.55 1.46
N LEU A 99 4.06 9.69 2.75
CA LEU A 99 4.59 8.59 3.56
C LEU A 99 3.52 8.05 4.50
N LYS A 100 3.50 6.72 4.67
CA LYS A 100 2.72 6.03 5.69
C LYS A 100 3.66 5.44 6.76
N PRO A 101 3.30 5.48 8.05
CA PRO A 101 4.07 4.84 9.09
C PRO A 101 3.94 3.31 9.01
N ALA A 102 4.99 2.58 9.36
CA ALA A 102 4.95 1.12 9.40
C ALA A 102 3.91 0.57 10.41
N SER A 103 3.55 1.36 11.42
CA SER A 103 2.51 1.02 12.41
C SER A 103 1.11 0.87 11.82
N CYS A 104 0.84 1.43 10.63
CA CYS A 104 -0.46 1.25 9.98
C CYS A 104 -0.63 -0.13 9.34
N LEU A 105 0.44 -0.93 9.21
CA LEU A 105 0.41 -2.19 8.47
C LEU A 105 -0.31 -3.30 9.20
N ILE A 106 -1.18 -3.99 8.48
CA ILE A 106 -1.77 -5.28 8.84
C ILE A 106 -1.63 -6.28 7.68
N GLY A 107 -1.62 -7.56 8.02
CA GLY A 107 -1.53 -8.66 7.06
C GLY A 107 -2.88 -9.13 6.53
N HIS A 108 -2.83 -10.14 5.68
CA HIS A 108 -3.99 -10.87 5.19
C HIS A 108 -4.81 -11.44 6.36
N LYS A 109 -6.14 -11.37 6.29
CA LYS A 109 -7.10 -11.80 7.34
C LYS A 109 -7.06 -11.01 8.65
N GLU A 110 -6.15 -10.05 8.82
CA GLU A 110 -6.17 -9.14 9.96
C GLU A 110 -7.27 -8.08 9.79
N PRO A 111 -7.97 -7.66 10.86
CA PRO A 111 -9.09 -6.74 10.73
C PRO A 111 -8.67 -5.29 10.52
N ILE A 112 -9.41 -4.59 9.65
CA ILE A 112 -9.39 -3.13 9.57
C ILE A 112 -10.26 -2.59 10.71
N LEU A 113 -9.68 -1.80 11.61
CA LEU A 113 -10.39 -1.21 12.74
C LEU A 113 -10.85 0.19 12.38
N ILE A 114 -12.16 0.43 12.41
CA ILE A 114 -12.77 1.71 12.12
C ILE A 114 -13.48 2.20 13.37
N ARG A 115 -13.09 3.33 13.92
CA ARG A 115 -13.81 3.96 15.03
C ARG A 115 -14.93 4.83 14.51
N SER A 116 -16.04 4.86 15.24
CA SER A 116 -17.25 5.60 14.83
C SER A 116 -16.98 7.07 14.50
N TYR A 117 -16.04 7.70 15.21
CA TYR A 117 -15.68 9.11 15.00
C TYR A 117 -14.70 9.35 13.82
N TYR A 118 -14.24 8.31 13.11
CA TYR A 118 -13.43 8.51 11.90
C TYR A 118 -14.25 9.04 10.71
N GLY A 119 -15.59 8.95 10.82
CA GLY A 119 -16.46 9.28 9.70
C GLY A 119 -16.32 8.25 8.57
N SER A 120 -16.47 8.70 7.33
CA SER A 120 -16.36 7.80 6.18
C SER A 120 -14.93 7.34 5.96
N ALA A 121 -14.75 6.05 5.75
CA ALA A 121 -13.49 5.44 5.31
C ALA A 121 -13.79 4.43 4.20
N HIS A 122 -12.83 4.23 3.28
CA HIS A 122 -13.00 3.37 2.11
C HIS A 122 -11.70 2.68 1.72
N PRO A 123 -11.76 1.56 0.95
CA PRO A 123 -10.57 0.90 0.42
C PRO A 123 -9.99 1.68 -0.76
N GLU A 124 -8.70 1.54 -0.95
CA GLU A 124 -7.99 1.92 -2.18
C GLU A 124 -7.15 0.72 -2.62
N PRO A 125 -7.63 -0.07 -3.59
CA PRO A 125 -6.93 -1.25 -4.08
C PRO A 125 -5.75 -0.85 -4.96
N GLU A 126 -4.54 -1.20 -4.55
CA GLU A 126 -3.32 -0.75 -5.21
C GLU A 126 -2.33 -1.89 -5.43
N LEU A 127 -1.62 -1.84 -6.56
CA LEU A 127 -0.39 -2.57 -6.74
C LEU A 127 0.69 -1.94 -5.89
N ALA A 128 1.42 -2.74 -5.13
CA ALA A 128 2.61 -2.28 -4.41
C ALA A 128 3.88 -2.97 -4.89
N ILE A 129 4.94 -2.18 -4.98
CA ILE A 129 6.29 -2.60 -5.31
C ILE A 129 7.09 -2.75 -4.02
N VAL A 130 7.92 -3.79 -3.96
CA VAL A 130 8.92 -3.96 -2.91
C VAL A 130 10.30 -3.79 -3.51
N ILE A 131 11.07 -2.85 -3.00
CA ILE A 131 12.42 -2.54 -3.44
C ILE A 131 13.38 -3.67 -3.03
N GLY A 132 14.21 -4.11 -3.96
CA GLY A 132 15.20 -5.19 -3.78
C GLY A 132 16.63 -4.71 -3.62
N LYS A 133 16.99 -3.58 -4.23
CA LYS A 133 18.33 -3.02 -4.21
C LYS A 133 18.30 -1.59 -3.69
N LYS A 134 19.39 -1.17 -3.02
CA LYS A 134 19.53 0.24 -2.64
C LYS A 134 19.56 1.11 -3.90
N THR A 135 18.58 2.01 -4.02
CA THR A 135 18.33 2.79 -5.23
C THR A 135 18.35 4.28 -4.90
N ARG A 136 19.15 5.04 -5.64
CA ARG A 136 19.25 6.49 -5.56
C ARG A 136 19.54 7.03 -6.96
N ASP A 137 18.84 8.08 -7.37
CA ASP A 137 19.04 8.78 -8.65
C ASP A 137 19.04 7.83 -9.87
N VAL A 138 18.14 6.83 -9.89
CA VAL A 138 18.06 5.85 -10.99
C VAL A 138 17.25 6.39 -12.15
N ASP A 139 17.73 6.18 -13.39
CA ASP A 139 16.94 6.48 -14.58
C ASP A 139 15.77 5.50 -14.73
N ALA A 140 14.67 5.97 -15.32
CA ALA A 140 13.47 5.16 -15.51
C ALA A 140 13.74 3.88 -16.32
N THR A 141 14.66 3.91 -17.27
CA THR A 141 15.06 2.76 -18.09
C THR A 141 15.68 1.61 -17.27
N ASN A 142 16.28 1.92 -16.12
CA ASN A 142 16.96 0.96 -15.26
C ASN A 142 16.20 0.73 -13.93
N ALA A 143 15.08 1.41 -13.73
CA ALA A 143 14.37 1.41 -12.46
C ALA A 143 13.78 0.04 -12.09
N MET A 144 13.29 -0.72 -13.09
CA MET A 144 12.66 -2.02 -12.88
C MET A 144 13.61 -3.08 -12.30
N GLU A 145 14.91 -2.98 -12.55
CA GLU A 145 15.92 -3.91 -12.02
C GLU A 145 16.12 -3.82 -10.51
N ASN A 146 15.52 -2.80 -9.88
CA ASN A 146 15.61 -2.57 -8.44
C ASN A 146 14.42 -3.16 -7.68
N ILE A 147 13.48 -3.78 -8.39
CA ILE A 147 12.29 -4.41 -7.79
C ILE A 147 12.62 -5.83 -7.35
N PHE A 148 12.32 -6.15 -6.09
CA PHE A 148 12.34 -7.52 -5.59
C PHE A 148 11.07 -8.28 -5.98
N GLY A 149 9.94 -7.62 -5.92
CA GLY A 149 8.65 -8.22 -6.23
C GLY A 149 7.48 -7.29 -5.97
N TYR A 150 6.30 -7.85 -6.07
CA TYR A 150 5.01 -7.16 -6.03
C TYR A 150 4.09 -7.77 -4.98
N THR A 151 3.20 -6.95 -4.43
CA THR A 151 2.15 -7.39 -3.50
C THR A 151 0.91 -6.51 -3.67
N ILE A 152 -0.19 -6.91 -3.06
CA ILE A 152 -1.40 -6.09 -2.99
C ILE A 152 -1.30 -5.17 -1.78
N PHE A 153 -1.68 -3.91 -1.96
CA PHE A 153 -1.81 -2.93 -0.89
C PHE A 153 -3.23 -2.33 -0.91
N ASN A 154 -3.87 -2.29 0.25
CA ASN A 154 -5.08 -1.51 0.43
C ASN A 154 -4.72 -0.24 1.21
N ASP A 155 -4.63 0.88 0.50
CA ASP A 155 -4.34 2.19 1.08
C ASP A 155 -5.60 2.82 1.66
N VAL A 156 -6.12 2.22 2.74
CA VAL A 156 -7.35 2.68 3.38
C VAL A 156 -7.30 4.17 3.66
N THR A 157 -8.39 4.86 3.28
CA THR A 157 -8.49 6.32 3.37
C THR A 157 -9.66 6.73 4.22
N GLY A 158 -9.39 7.53 5.25
CA GLY A 158 -10.40 8.13 6.12
C GLY A 158 -10.88 9.48 5.59
N ASN A 159 -11.83 9.50 4.66
CA ASN A 159 -12.34 10.76 4.09
C ASN A 159 -13.00 11.68 5.13
N GLY A 160 -13.65 11.11 6.17
CA GLY A 160 -14.17 11.91 7.27
C GLY A 160 -13.05 12.69 7.96
N MET A 161 -11.98 12.00 8.34
CA MET A 161 -10.79 12.62 8.95
C MET A 161 -10.10 13.62 8.02
N ARG A 162 -10.02 13.33 6.71
CA ARG A 162 -9.42 14.22 5.72
C ARG A 162 -10.15 15.56 5.65
N SER A 163 -11.48 15.57 5.76
CA SER A 163 -12.26 16.79 5.76
C SER A 163 -11.98 17.64 7.00
N ASP A 164 -11.74 17.02 8.16
CA ASP A 164 -11.41 17.71 9.41
C ASP A 164 -9.99 18.31 9.39
N ASP A 165 -9.08 17.72 8.60
CA ASP A 165 -7.67 18.12 8.54
C ASP A 165 -7.39 19.17 7.46
N LEU A 166 -8.44 19.77 6.89
CA LEU A 166 -8.30 20.78 5.86
C LEU A 166 -7.99 22.15 6.49
N PHE A 167 -6.86 22.73 6.11
CA PHE A 167 -6.53 24.12 6.35
C PHE A 167 -6.96 24.96 5.15
N HIS A 168 -7.73 25.99 5.41
CA HIS A 168 -8.06 27.04 4.45
C HIS A 168 -7.51 28.35 5.00
N TYR A 169 -6.53 28.96 4.32
CA TYR A 169 -5.80 30.11 4.87
C TYR A 169 -5.24 31.01 3.77
N TRP A 170 -4.87 32.21 4.18
CA TRP A 170 -4.14 33.16 3.35
C TRP A 170 -2.64 32.95 3.55
N ALA A 171 -1.96 32.50 2.49
CA ALA A 171 -0.49 32.55 2.45
C ALA A 171 -0.04 33.98 2.07
N LEU A 172 1.04 34.44 2.72
CA LEU A 172 1.61 35.74 2.46
C LEU A 172 2.87 35.57 1.60
N TYR A 173 2.91 36.27 0.48
CA TYR A 173 4.03 36.27 -0.45
C TYR A 173 4.56 37.69 -0.62
N SER A 174 5.89 37.86 -0.71
CA SER A 174 6.47 39.10 -1.18
C SER A 174 6.15 39.32 -2.64
N LYS A 175 5.86 40.55 -3.05
CA LYS A 175 5.68 40.87 -4.47
C LYS A 175 7.04 40.86 -5.17
N ASP A 176 7.09 40.37 -6.40
CA ASP A 176 8.33 40.24 -7.17
C ASP A 176 9.07 41.61 -7.38
N ASN A 177 8.30 42.68 -7.54
CA ASN A 177 8.84 44.01 -7.79
C ASN A 177 8.93 44.92 -6.54
N ASP A 178 8.45 44.45 -5.39
CA ASP A 178 8.45 45.19 -4.14
C ASP A 178 8.45 44.21 -2.96
N PRO A 179 9.62 43.72 -2.52
CA PRO A 179 9.75 42.73 -1.45
C PRO A 179 9.19 43.16 -0.09
N GLU A 180 9.07 44.47 0.14
CA GLU A 180 8.47 45.03 1.37
C GLU A 180 6.94 44.97 1.36
N SER A 181 6.33 44.82 0.19
CA SER A 181 4.88 44.67 0.02
C SER A 181 4.50 43.19 -0.03
N LEU A 182 3.41 42.86 0.67
CA LEU A 182 2.87 41.50 0.72
C LEU A 182 1.60 41.39 -0.13
N GLU A 183 1.46 40.26 -0.80
CA GLU A 183 0.19 39.81 -1.39
C GLU A 183 -0.35 38.58 -0.63
N ARG A 184 -1.68 38.46 -0.62
CA ARG A 184 -2.37 37.32 -0.03
C ARG A 184 -2.80 36.37 -1.15
N ARG A 185 -2.46 35.09 -0.99
CA ARG A 185 -2.95 34.02 -1.89
C ARG A 185 -3.72 33.01 -1.07
N GLU A 186 -4.93 32.71 -1.50
CA GLU A 186 -5.77 31.69 -0.88
C GLU A 186 -5.19 30.30 -1.12
N GLN A 187 -5.11 29.51 -0.06
CA GLN A 187 -4.60 28.15 -0.14
C GLN A 187 -5.44 27.17 0.67
N HIS A 188 -5.53 25.95 0.15
CA HIS A 188 -6.11 24.80 0.82
C HIS A 188 -5.03 23.74 0.97
N LEU A 189 -4.85 23.25 2.19
CA LEU A 189 -3.82 22.26 2.52
C LEU A 189 -4.36 21.21 3.46
N SER A 190 -4.05 19.95 3.19
CA SER A 190 -4.34 18.81 4.06
C SER A 190 -3.13 17.91 4.19
N TYR A 191 -2.86 17.41 5.40
CA TYR A 191 -1.75 16.48 5.67
C TYR A 191 -2.28 15.04 5.77
N ALA A 192 -1.67 14.14 4.99
CA ALA A 192 -2.12 12.75 4.86
C ALA A 192 -1.87 11.88 6.11
N ALA A 193 -1.06 12.35 7.08
CA ALA A 193 -0.58 11.52 8.17
C ALA A 193 -1.70 10.84 8.97
N ARG A 194 -2.78 11.55 9.32
CA ARG A 194 -3.90 11.00 10.09
C ARG A 194 -4.77 10.09 9.22
N TYR A 195 -5.33 10.59 8.14
CA TYR A 195 -6.33 9.87 7.35
C TYR A 195 -5.76 8.74 6.46
N LYS A 196 -4.44 8.68 6.28
CA LYS A 196 -3.72 7.62 5.58
C LYS A 196 -2.85 6.75 6.50
N GLY A 197 -2.41 7.29 7.65
CA GLY A 197 -1.45 6.64 8.53
C GLY A 197 -2.03 6.09 9.84
N THR A 198 -3.35 6.14 10.02
CA THR A 198 -4.03 5.52 11.17
C THR A 198 -3.75 4.02 11.22
N ASP A 199 -3.62 3.45 12.41
CA ASP A 199 -3.42 2.03 12.61
C ASP A 199 -4.43 1.21 11.82
N THR A 200 -3.99 0.12 11.21
CA THR A 200 -4.75 -0.78 10.32
C THR A 200 -5.12 -0.21 8.94
N PHE A 201 -4.69 0.99 8.59
CA PHE A 201 -5.00 1.63 7.29
C PHE A 201 -4.02 1.27 6.17
N GLY A 202 -3.13 0.32 6.40
CA GLY A 202 -2.23 -0.25 5.41
C GLY A 202 -2.33 -1.77 5.38
N CYS A 203 -3.30 -2.33 4.63
CA CYS A 203 -3.41 -3.78 4.52
C CYS A 203 -2.52 -4.27 3.38
N VAL A 204 -1.64 -5.24 3.64
CA VAL A 204 -0.67 -5.71 2.65
C VAL A 204 -0.54 -7.23 2.62
N GLY A 205 -0.47 -7.80 1.42
CA GLY A 205 -0.35 -9.24 1.22
C GLY A 205 -1.25 -9.79 0.10
N PRO A 206 -1.62 -11.07 0.14
CA PRO A 206 -1.32 -12.08 1.18
C PRO A 206 0.15 -12.50 1.21
N TRP A 207 0.88 -12.30 0.12
CA TRP A 207 2.29 -12.62 -0.05
C TRP A 207 3.00 -11.62 -0.96
N LEU A 208 4.30 -11.69 -0.96
CA LEU A 208 5.18 -11.01 -1.89
C LEU A 208 5.47 -11.98 -3.05
N VAL A 209 5.16 -11.58 -4.27
CA VAL A 209 5.44 -12.31 -5.51
C VAL A 209 6.73 -11.74 -6.10
N THR A 210 7.73 -12.58 -6.33
CA THR A 210 9.01 -12.14 -6.90
C THR A 210 8.84 -11.60 -8.32
N SER A 211 9.69 -10.65 -8.71
CA SER A 211 9.52 -9.88 -9.96
C SER A 211 9.54 -10.73 -11.23
N ASP A 212 10.22 -11.88 -11.20
CA ASP A 212 10.30 -12.83 -12.30
C ASP A 212 8.97 -13.56 -12.60
N GLU A 213 7.99 -13.52 -11.69
CA GLU A 213 6.68 -14.15 -11.86
C GLU A 213 5.64 -13.19 -12.51
N ILE A 214 5.94 -11.93 -12.66
CA ILE A 214 5.05 -10.90 -13.21
C ILE A 214 5.71 -10.30 -14.45
N GLU A 215 5.20 -10.66 -15.62
CA GLU A 215 5.78 -10.25 -16.90
C GLU A 215 5.59 -8.75 -17.17
N ASP A 216 4.38 -8.23 -16.97
CA ASP A 216 4.04 -6.81 -17.19
C ASP A 216 3.21 -6.25 -16.03
N PRO A 217 3.87 -5.65 -15.02
CA PRO A 217 3.17 -5.08 -13.87
C PRO A 217 2.37 -3.82 -14.20
N ASP A 218 2.60 -3.19 -15.35
CA ASP A 218 1.82 -2.06 -15.86
C ASP A 218 0.54 -2.49 -16.61
N ASN A 219 0.19 -3.80 -16.59
CA ASN A 219 -0.99 -4.33 -17.29
C ASN A 219 -1.70 -5.43 -16.50
N LEU A 220 -1.94 -5.24 -15.22
CA LEU A 220 -2.63 -6.18 -14.34
C LEU A 220 -4.07 -5.72 -14.10
N ASN A 221 -5.03 -6.66 -14.11
CA ASN A 221 -6.40 -6.36 -13.69
C ASN A 221 -6.46 -6.28 -12.16
N VAL A 222 -7.27 -5.34 -11.67
CA VAL A 222 -7.49 -5.08 -10.26
C VAL A 222 -8.98 -5.14 -9.97
N THR A 223 -9.38 -5.92 -8.96
CA THR A 223 -10.76 -5.97 -8.49
C THR A 223 -10.84 -5.70 -7.00
N CYS A 224 -11.91 -5.07 -6.55
CA CYS A 224 -12.21 -4.86 -5.14
C CYS A 224 -13.68 -5.12 -4.87
N SER A 225 -13.96 -5.91 -3.83
CA SER A 225 -15.31 -6.12 -3.31
C SER A 225 -15.36 -5.90 -1.80
N ILE A 226 -16.56 -5.61 -1.27
CA ILE A 226 -16.83 -5.56 0.16
C ILE A 226 -18.07 -6.42 0.41
N GLY A 227 -17.92 -7.46 1.25
CA GLY A 227 -19.02 -8.37 1.55
C GLY A 227 -19.60 -9.10 0.33
N GLY A 228 -18.76 -9.33 -0.70
CA GLY A 228 -19.16 -9.94 -1.97
C GLY A 228 -19.76 -8.95 -2.99
N GLU A 229 -19.95 -7.70 -2.62
CA GLU A 229 -20.42 -6.64 -3.54
C GLU A 229 -19.23 -6.02 -4.28
N SER A 230 -19.22 -6.05 -5.63
CA SER A 230 -18.19 -5.43 -6.46
C SER A 230 -18.17 -3.91 -6.25
N ILE A 231 -17.01 -3.37 -5.86
CA ILE A 231 -16.78 -1.94 -5.65
C ILE A 231 -15.95 -1.34 -6.79
N ALA A 232 -14.93 -2.06 -7.24
CA ALA A 232 -14.02 -1.59 -8.28
C ALA A 232 -13.53 -2.74 -9.17
N GLU A 233 -13.44 -2.43 -10.45
CA GLU A 233 -12.78 -3.27 -11.47
C GLU A 233 -11.96 -2.36 -12.35
N ASP A 234 -10.65 -2.54 -12.43
CA ASP A 234 -9.74 -1.69 -13.18
C ASP A 234 -8.44 -2.41 -13.58
N SER A 235 -7.48 -1.67 -14.09
CA SER A 235 -6.18 -2.19 -14.48
C SER A 235 -5.07 -1.17 -14.24
N THR A 236 -3.89 -1.65 -13.89
CA THR A 236 -2.67 -0.83 -13.76
C THR A 236 -2.26 -0.16 -15.07
N ARG A 237 -2.77 -0.64 -16.23
CA ARG A 237 -2.58 0.02 -17.55
C ARG A 237 -3.04 1.47 -17.59
N TYR A 238 -3.92 1.85 -16.68
CA TYR A 238 -4.47 3.21 -16.59
C TYR A 238 -3.70 4.12 -15.62
N TYR A 239 -2.54 3.69 -15.13
CA TYR A 239 -1.64 4.56 -14.38
C TYR A 239 -1.18 5.74 -15.26
N ASN A 240 -1.14 6.93 -14.66
CA ASN A 240 -0.59 8.13 -15.34
C ASN A 240 0.92 8.06 -15.43
N PHE A 241 1.57 7.63 -14.35
CA PHE A 241 3.01 7.40 -14.27
C PHE A 241 3.26 5.91 -14.16
N LYS A 242 4.05 5.37 -15.05
CA LYS A 242 4.44 3.97 -15.07
C LYS A 242 5.30 3.62 -13.86
N ILE A 243 5.36 2.36 -13.50
CA ILE A 243 6.11 1.88 -12.34
C ILE A 243 7.58 2.34 -12.39
N CYS A 244 8.23 2.24 -13.55
CA CYS A 244 9.61 2.69 -13.73
C CYS A 244 9.77 4.20 -13.48
N GLU A 245 8.82 5.03 -13.92
CA GLU A 245 8.81 6.48 -13.72
C GLU A 245 8.61 6.83 -12.25
N VAL A 246 7.70 6.12 -11.55
CA VAL A 246 7.47 6.28 -10.11
C VAL A 246 8.75 6.00 -9.32
N ILE A 247 9.42 4.86 -9.57
CA ILE A 247 10.67 4.50 -8.87
C ILE A 247 11.76 5.53 -9.17
N SER A 248 11.94 5.86 -10.44
CA SER A 248 12.94 6.85 -10.88
C SER A 248 12.71 8.17 -10.14
N TYR A 249 11.49 8.71 -10.20
CA TYR A 249 11.17 9.99 -9.59
C TYR A 249 11.38 9.97 -8.06
N LEU A 250 10.85 8.98 -7.34
CA LEU A 250 11.02 8.89 -5.90
C LEU A 250 12.50 8.78 -5.51
N SER A 251 13.31 8.08 -6.30
CA SER A 251 14.74 7.89 -6.04
C SER A 251 15.55 9.18 -6.14
N GLN A 252 15.06 10.22 -6.84
CA GLN A 252 15.69 11.53 -6.91
C GLN A 252 15.63 12.27 -5.56
N TYR A 253 14.60 12.01 -4.76
CA TYR A 253 14.37 12.69 -3.48
C TYR A 253 14.75 11.86 -2.26
N GLN A 254 14.57 10.52 -2.35
CA GLN A 254 14.76 9.61 -1.22
C GLN A 254 15.53 8.37 -1.65
N THR A 255 16.56 8.00 -0.90
CA THR A 255 17.18 6.68 -1.09
C THR A 255 16.17 5.61 -0.76
N LEU A 256 15.86 4.75 -1.73
CA LEU A 256 15.02 3.57 -1.55
C LEU A 256 15.91 2.39 -1.13
N ASN A 257 15.51 1.65 -0.10
CA ASN A 257 16.28 0.55 0.46
C ASN A 257 15.55 -0.79 0.28
N PRO A 258 16.27 -1.92 0.30
CA PRO A 258 15.63 -3.23 0.28
C PRO A 258 14.54 -3.38 1.34
N GLY A 259 13.35 -3.78 0.91
CA GLY A 259 12.17 -3.91 1.74
C GLY A 259 11.35 -2.63 1.94
N ASP A 260 11.72 -1.49 1.33
CA ASP A 260 10.83 -0.34 1.22
C ASP A 260 9.66 -0.67 0.29
N ILE A 261 8.48 -0.12 0.60
CA ILE A 261 7.23 -0.38 -0.14
C ILE A 261 6.82 0.90 -0.87
N ILE A 262 6.44 0.77 -2.14
CA ILE A 262 5.83 1.83 -2.93
C ILE A 262 4.45 1.35 -3.36
N SER A 263 3.39 1.96 -2.87
CA SER A 263 2.02 1.76 -3.31
C SER A 263 1.74 2.70 -4.47
N CYS A 264 1.37 2.15 -5.64
CA CYS A 264 1.46 2.85 -6.93
C CYS A 264 0.23 3.70 -7.27
N GLY A 265 -0.70 3.83 -6.35
CA GLY A 265 -1.95 4.55 -6.55
C GLY A 265 -3.11 3.64 -6.95
N THR A 266 -4.32 4.12 -6.72
CA THR A 266 -5.53 3.38 -7.03
C THR A 266 -5.76 3.33 -8.54
N ALA A 267 -5.77 2.13 -9.09
CA ALA A 267 -6.18 1.87 -10.47
C ALA A 267 -7.71 1.85 -10.54
N PHE A 268 -8.36 3.00 -10.51
CA PHE A 268 -9.80 3.12 -10.39
C PHE A 268 -10.40 3.84 -11.59
N LYS A 269 -11.09 3.09 -12.45
CA LYS A 269 -11.79 3.64 -13.62
C LYS A 269 -13.30 3.70 -13.36
N PRO A 270 -13.90 4.89 -13.31
CA PRO A 270 -15.35 5.00 -13.28
C PRO A 270 -15.96 4.37 -14.55
N SER A 271 -17.00 3.57 -14.39
CA SER A 271 -17.77 3.04 -15.51
C SER A 271 -19.26 3.04 -15.15
N PRO A 272 -20.18 3.02 -16.14
CA PRO A 272 -21.60 2.89 -15.88
C PRO A 272 -21.89 1.68 -14.99
N GLY A 273 -22.68 1.88 -13.93
CA GLY A 273 -23.01 0.84 -12.95
C GLY A 273 -21.97 0.60 -11.84
N ARG A 274 -20.77 1.18 -11.91
CA ARG A 274 -19.81 1.16 -10.80
C ARG A 274 -20.20 2.13 -9.71
N LYS A 275 -20.09 1.69 -8.48
CA LYS A 275 -20.19 2.59 -7.34
C LYS A 275 -18.91 3.43 -7.25
N SER A 276 -19.07 4.72 -6.98
CA SER A 276 -17.92 5.55 -6.62
C SER A 276 -17.23 4.96 -5.39
N ILE A 277 -15.91 5.02 -5.34
CA ILE A 277 -15.14 4.63 -4.14
C ILE A 277 -15.65 5.36 -2.88
N HIS A 278 -16.16 6.57 -3.01
CA HIS A 278 -16.78 7.31 -1.92
C HIS A 278 -18.08 6.68 -1.40
N HIS A 279 -18.73 5.81 -2.17
CA HIS A 279 -19.88 5.02 -1.72
C HIS A 279 -19.47 3.74 -1.00
N ALA A 280 -18.22 3.32 -1.12
CA ALA A 280 -17.65 2.17 -0.43
C ALA A 280 -17.28 2.49 1.03
N ASN A 281 -18.21 3.14 1.76
CA ASN A 281 -17.99 3.54 3.14
C ASN A 281 -18.08 2.31 4.06
N PHE A 282 -17.01 1.99 4.76
CA PHE A 282 -16.91 0.87 5.70
C PHE A 282 -17.95 0.92 6.83
N GLN A 283 -18.44 2.09 7.19
CA GLN A 283 -19.53 2.22 8.19
C GLN A 283 -20.91 1.86 7.64
N LYS A 284 -21.05 1.63 6.33
CA LYS A 284 -22.33 1.36 5.67
C LYS A 284 -22.42 0.00 5.00
N ILE A 285 -21.28 -0.62 4.72
CA ILE A 285 -21.20 -1.92 4.03
C ILE A 285 -20.54 -2.91 4.97
N ASN A 286 -21.21 -4.04 5.21
CA ASN A 286 -20.70 -5.12 6.06
C ASN A 286 -19.97 -6.17 5.23
N GLY A 287 -19.02 -6.83 5.86
CA GLY A 287 -18.26 -7.94 5.29
C GLY A 287 -16.79 -7.59 5.05
N PRO A 288 -15.99 -8.58 4.64
CA PRO A 288 -14.59 -8.36 4.37
C PRO A 288 -14.38 -7.49 3.10
N VAL A 289 -13.30 -6.74 3.11
CA VAL A 289 -12.71 -6.18 1.88
C VAL A 289 -11.89 -7.28 1.23
N GLU A 290 -12.12 -7.50 -0.05
CA GLU A 290 -11.36 -8.44 -0.88
C GLU A 290 -10.78 -7.70 -2.08
N ILE A 291 -9.46 -7.72 -2.21
CA ILE A 291 -8.74 -7.11 -3.33
C ILE A 291 -7.97 -8.19 -4.06
N SER A 292 -8.24 -8.36 -5.35
CA SER A 292 -7.51 -9.28 -6.21
C SER A 292 -6.76 -8.53 -7.29
N ILE A 293 -5.51 -8.95 -7.54
CA ILE A 293 -4.68 -8.46 -8.64
C ILE A 293 -4.11 -9.67 -9.36
N ASP A 294 -4.12 -9.64 -10.69
CA ASP A 294 -3.61 -10.73 -11.53
C ASP A 294 -2.20 -11.16 -11.09
N GLY A 295 -2.00 -12.45 -10.94
CA GLY A 295 -0.71 -13.03 -10.50
C GLY A 295 -0.37 -12.86 -9.01
N LEU A 296 -1.04 -11.96 -8.29
CA LEU A 296 -0.73 -11.65 -6.89
C LEU A 296 -1.66 -12.35 -5.88
N GLY A 297 -2.79 -12.89 -6.34
CA GLY A 297 -3.79 -13.53 -5.49
C GLY A 297 -4.82 -12.55 -4.93
N THR A 298 -5.34 -12.83 -3.72
CA THR A 298 -6.41 -12.05 -3.10
C THR A 298 -6.06 -11.69 -1.66
N LEU A 299 -6.01 -10.40 -1.38
CA LEU A 299 -5.90 -9.84 -0.03
C LEU A 299 -7.30 -9.72 0.56
N ILE A 300 -7.52 -10.29 1.74
CA ILE A 300 -8.83 -10.27 2.43
C ILE A 300 -8.64 -9.69 3.82
N ASN A 301 -9.45 -8.68 4.16
CA ASN A 301 -9.43 -8.09 5.50
C ASN A 301 -10.85 -7.87 6.01
N PRO A 302 -11.23 -8.47 7.15
CA PRO A 302 -12.48 -8.16 7.84
C PRO A 302 -12.53 -6.67 8.25
N ILE A 303 -13.72 -6.09 8.33
CA ILE A 303 -13.94 -4.76 8.87
C ILE A 303 -14.55 -4.91 10.27
N ILE A 304 -13.97 -4.23 11.25
CA ILE A 304 -14.51 -4.13 12.62
C ILE A 304 -14.79 -2.68 12.92
N ILE A 305 -16.04 -2.37 13.22
CA ILE A 305 -16.45 -1.04 13.68
C ILE A 305 -16.39 -1.02 15.20
N GLU A 306 -15.56 -0.13 15.76
CA GLU A 306 -15.48 0.09 17.21
C GLU A 306 -16.26 1.35 17.58
N ASP A 307 -17.31 1.18 18.38
CA ASP A 307 -18.03 2.30 18.97
C ASP A 307 -17.29 2.80 20.22
N LYS A 308 -16.20 3.51 19.96
CA LYS A 308 -15.34 4.06 20.99
C LYS A 308 -15.24 5.58 20.80
N PRO A 309 -15.59 6.38 21.80
CA PRO A 309 -15.47 7.83 21.70
C PRO A 309 -14.00 8.26 21.64
N ILE A 310 -13.79 9.43 21.07
CA ILE A 310 -12.47 10.07 21.15
C ILE A 310 -12.18 10.44 22.61
N GLY A 311 -10.97 10.13 23.08
CA GLY A 311 -10.56 10.46 24.43
C GLY A 311 -10.31 11.96 24.63
N ASN A 312 -10.21 12.38 25.90
CA ASN A 312 -9.84 13.75 26.25
C ASN A 312 -8.36 13.99 25.91
N TRP A 313 -8.12 14.61 24.75
CA TRP A 313 -6.78 14.93 24.27
C TRP A 313 -6.35 16.38 24.55
N ARG A 314 -7.27 17.21 25.05
CA ARG A 314 -6.98 18.59 25.46
C ARG A 314 -6.87 18.68 26.98
N LEU A 315 -5.93 19.47 27.45
CA LEU A 315 -5.88 19.84 28.87
C LEU A 315 -7.15 20.69 29.17
N THR A 316 -7.79 20.39 30.29
CA THR A 316 -8.82 21.31 30.85
C THR A 316 -8.13 22.63 31.19
N LYS A 317 -8.70 23.71 30.65
CA LYS A 317 -8.24 25.07 30.97
C LYS A 317 -8.53 25.38 32.43
#